data_67076d7cd4c4cf466c0a622784d0f810
#
_entry.id   67076d7cd4c4cf466c0a622784d0f810
#
_cell.length_a   1.000
_cell.length_b   1.000
_cell.length_c   1.000
_cell.angle_alpha   90.00
_cell.angle_beta   90.00
_cell.angle_gamma   90.00
#
_symmetry.space_group_name_H-M   'P 1'
#
loop_
_entity.id
_entity.type
_entity.pdbx_description
1 polymer ?
#
loop_
_entity_poly.entity_id
_entity_poly.type
_entity_poly.pdbx_seq_one_letter_code
_entity_poly.pdbx_strand_id
1 'polypeptide(L)'
;MSVGVVFDKDRIPEGPLDREAFCAFVKRHAAGAELLEGAELVDFEAYTHLPYYADRYFSEDRWATTGFAGAFVDPFYSPGSDFIAIANEMVVELVKHDRAGDTAGFRERVDVFNQYYRFWYERTLRIYARLYATFGSYEVFRLKYMLDFNNYYNLVVWPFMADKYRDVAWLRGELRFVDRVIQAQDAMATQFVALADMLRAKGEYHAQNEGHWHNVLAGVIRLQDKLGKTMDETFRRDQVQAAYSSVFGALVERMSGHAGISNRQAFLGELSFPTVVLFKDVTTESVGALFDRVGLRLKKALAREFPETPITRVVVRPDEAQVEVAQG
;
A
#
# COMPACT_ATOMS: atom_id res chain seq x y z
N MET A 1 -24.74 4.47 10.57
CA MET A 1 -23.81 3.75 9.68
C MET A 1 -23.35 4.73 8.61
N SER A 2 -22.07 4.68 8.18
CA SER A 2 -21.56 5.46 7.06
C SER A 2 -21.16 4.49 5.94
N VAL A 3 -21.58 4.79 4.72
CA VAL A 3 -21.24 4.00 3.52
C VAL A 3 -20.61 4.94 2.50
N GLY A 4 -19.45 4.57 1.96
CA GLY A 4 -18.74 5.38 0.97
C GLY A 4 -18.36 4.55 -0.25
N VAL A 5 -18.34 5.22 -1.41
CA VAL A 5 -17.82 4.67 -2.66
C VAL A 5 -16.64 5.52 -3.09
N VAL A 6 -15.48 4.89 -3.24
CA VAL A 6 -14.29 5.52 -3.79
C VAL A 6 -13.97 4.87 -5.13
N PHE A 7 -13.73 5.67 -6.14
CA PHE A 7 -13.52 5.16 -7.49
C PHE A 7 -12.49 5.99 -8.27
N ASP A 8 -11.87 5.35 -9.24
CA ASP A 8 -10.98 5.98 -10.21
C ASP A 8 -11.82 6.58 -11.34
N LYS A 9 -11.74 7.89 -11.54
CA LYS A 9 -12.50 8.62 -12.56
C LYS A 9 -12.19 8.16 -13.98
N ASP A 10 -10.96 7.76 -14.25
CA ASP A 10 -10.57 7.27 -15.56
C ASP A 10 -11.24 5.94 -15.91
N ARG A 11 -11.66 5.20 -14.88
CA ARG A 11 -12.34 3.90 -15.01
C ARG A 11 -13.86 3.99 -14.93
N ILE A 12 -14.34 4.92 -14.13
CA ILE A 12 -15.78 5.18 -13.93
C ILE A 12 -16.00 6.69 -14.08
N PRO A 13 -15.99 7.21 -15.32
CA PRO A 13 -16.13 8.66 -15.58
C PRO A 13 -17.45 9.23 -15.04
N GLU A 14 -18.52 8.46 -15.13
CA GLU A 14 -19.85 8.80 -14.61
C GLU A 14 -20.07 8.20 -13.21
N GLY A 15 -19.12 8.42 -12.31
CA GLY A 15 -19.22 7.90 -10.96
C GLY A 15 -20.47 8.40 -10.22
N PRO A 16 -20.89 7.73 -9.14
CA PRO A 16 -22.10 8.05 -8.40
C PRO A 16 -21.91 9.33 -7.55
N LEU A 17 -21.94 10.49 -8.20
CA LEU A 17 -21.67 11.80 -7.58
C LEU A 17 -22.94 12.51 -7.05
N ASP A 18 -24.10 11.94 -7.25
CA ASP A 18 -25.35 12.41 -6.63
C ASP A 18 -26.01 11.33 -5.77
N ARG A 19 -26.96 11.74 -4.95
CA ARG A 19 -27.64 10.89 -3.97
C ARG A 19 -28.31 9.65 -4.62
N GLU A 20 -28.99 9.85 -5.73
CA GLU A 20 -29.76 8.78 -6.42
C GLU A 20 -28.81 7.80 -7.09
N ALA A 21 -27.82 8.31 -7.82
CA ALA A 21 -26.80 7.51 -8.47
C ALA A 21 -25.99 6.71 -7.45
N PHE A 22 -25.66 7.30 -6.28
CA PHE A 22 -24.98 6.61 -5.19
C PHE A 22 -25.80 5.44 -4.66
N CYS A 23 -27.06 5.67 -4.31
CA CYS A 23 -27.93 4.61 -3.81
C CYS A 23 -28.12 3.50 -4.83
N ALA A 24 -28.33 3.85 -6.10
CA ALA A 24 -28.44 2.88 -7.18
C ALA A 24 -27.15 2.08 -7.38
N PHE A 25 -25.99 2.73 -7.28
CA PHE A 25 -24.69 2.08 -7.40
C PHE A 25 -24.47 1.07 -6.26
N VAL A 26 -24.69 1.47 -5.01
CA VAL A 26 -24.49 0.58 -3.84
C VAL A 26 -25.41 -0.62 -3.89
N LYS A 27 -26.66 -0.42 -4.28
CA LYS A 27 -27.67 -1.50 -4.40
C LYS A 27 -27.37 -2.53 -5.49
N ARG A 28 -26.47 -2.26 -6.44
CA ARG A 28 -26.00 -3.28 -7.40
C ARG A 28 -25.16 -4.39 -6.77
N HIS A 29 -24.64 -4.15 -5.56
CA HIS A 29 -23.84 -5.09 -4.82
C HIS A 29 -24.69 -5.74 -3.74
N ALA A 30 -24.78 -7.07 -3.72
CA ALA A 30 -25.65 -7.80 -2.80
C ALA A 30 -25.50 -7.37 -1.33
N ALA A 31 -24.26 -7.30 -0.83
CA ALA A 31 -23.98 -6.83 0.53
C ALA A 31 -24.39 -5.36 0.74
N GLY A 32 -24.23 -4.51 -0.28
CA GLY A 32 -24.66 -3.10 -0.24
C GLY A 32 -26.18 -2.98 -0.23
N ALA A 33 -26.88 -3.78 -0.99
CA ALA A 33 -28.35 -3.81 -1.01
C ALA A 33 -28.88 -4.24 0.36
N GLU A 34 -28.33 -5.31 0.93
CA GLU A 34 -28.68 -5.79 2.29
C GLU A 34 -28.44 -4.72 3.36
N LEU A 35 -27.28 -4.04 3.31
CA LEU A 35 -26.94 -2.98 4.27
C LEU A 35 -27.89 -1.76 4.18
N LEU A 36 -28.45 -1.49 3.01
CA LEU A 36 -29.38 -0.39 2.78
C LEU A 36 -30.85 -0.77 2.89
N GLU A 37 -31.15 -2.03 3.18
CA GLU A 37 -32.52 -2.48 3.37
C GLU A 37 -33.14 -1.79 4.62
N GLY A 38 -34.25 -1.09 4.39
CA GLY A 38 -34.93 -0.31 5.44
C GLY A 38 -34.15 0.88 5.98
N ALA A 39 -33.00 1.23 5.40
CA ALA A 39 -32.21 2.38 5.82
C ALA A 39 -32.72 3.68 5.24
N GLU A 40 -32.76 4.73 6.07
CA GLU A 40 -32.99 6.10 5.65
C GLU A 40 -31.65 6.80 5.41
N LEU A 41 -31.52 7.46 4.24
CA LEU A 41 -30.34 8.27 3.95
C LEU A 41 -30.48 9.65 4.62
N VAL A 42 -29.72 9.85 5.69
CA VAL A 42 -29.73 11.04 6.49
C VAL A 42 -28.97 12.17 5.81
N ASP A 43 -27.76 11.86 5.29
CA ASP A 43 -26.84 12.83 4.71
C ASP A 43 -26.09 12.24 3.51
N PHE A 44 -25.62 13.10 2.60
CA PHE A 44 -24.84 12.70 1.44
C PHE A 44 -23.85 13.79 1.05
N GLU A 45 -22.58 13.40 0.93
CA GLU A 45 -21.50 14.25 0.47
C GLU A 45 -20.72 13.58 -0.66
N ALA A 46 -20.31 14.35 -1.65
CA ALA A 46 -19.50 13.87 -2.77
C ALA A 46 -18.30 14.78 -3.02
N TYR A 47 -17.15 14.17 -3.21
CA TYR A 47 -15.89 14.85 -3.49
C TYR A 47 -15.33 14.42 -4.84
N THR A 48 -14.90 15.39 -5.64
CA THR A 48 -14.35 15.10 -6.97
C THR A 48 -12.87 14.82 -6.98
N HIS A 49 -12.16 15.19 -5.90
CA HIS A 49 -10.73 14.90 -5.69
C HIS A 49 -10.51 14.61 -4.22
N LEU A 50 -9.88 13.47 -3.93
CA LEU A 50 -9.58 13.07 -2.57
C LEU A 50 -8.19 13.50 -2.10
N PRO A 51 -7.10 13.24 -2.87
CA PRO A 51 -5.76 13.56 -2.39
C PRO A 51 -5.53 15.07 -2.30
N TYR A 52 -5.02 15.51 -1.16
CA TYR A 52 -4.51 16.86 -0.96
C TYR A 52 -3.41 16.88 0.11
N TYR A 53 -2.61 17.93 0.10
CA TYR A 53 -1.55 18.16 1.09
C TYR A 53 -1.32 19.66 1.30
N ALA A 54 -0.79 19.99 2.47
CA ALA A 54 -0.31 21.32 2.78
C ALA A 54 1.15 21.49 2.37
N ASP A 55 1.55 22.69 1.95
CA ASP A 55 2.95 22.97 1.65
C ASP A 55 3.82 22.95 2.91
N ARG A 56 3.21 23.22 4.06
CA ARG A 56 3.85 23.21 5.37
C ARG A 56 2.91 22.59 6.41
N TYR A 57 3.47 21.72 7.24
CA TYR A 57 2.72 21.03 8.31
C TYR A 57 3.06 21.57 9.68
N PHE A 58 4.29 22.03 9.88
CA PHE A 58 4.83 22.55 11.14
C PHE A 58 5.49 23.89 10.88
N SER A 59 5.30 24.87 11.79
CA SER A 59 5.83 26.23 11.64
C SER A 59 6.64 26.67 12.84
N GLU A 60 7.65 27.50 12.58
CA GLU A 60 8.36 28.24 13.61
C GLU A 60 7.46 29.25 14.35
N ASP A 61 6.31 29.61 13.76
CA ASP A 61 5.30 30.47 14.37
C ASP A 61 4.37 29.73 15.34
N ARG A 62 4.76 28.52 15.78
CA ARG A 62 4.05 27.69 16.78
C ARG A 62 2.66 27.25 16.38
N TRP A 63 2.48 26.90 15.11
CA TRP A 63 1.30 26.20 14.65
C TRP A 63 1.68 24.90 13.93
N ALA A 64 0.76 23.95 13.93
CA ALA A 64 0.90 22.71 13.19
C ALA A 64 -0.46 22.25 12.66
N THR A 65 -0.44 21.49 11.56
CA THR A 65 -1.59 20.76 11.05
C THR A 65 -1.40 19.28 11.34
N THR A 66 -2.49 18.59 11.71
CA THR A 66 -2.46 17.16 11.99
C THR A 66 -3.52 16.42 11.19
N GLY A 67 -3.23 15.20 10.76
CA GLY A 67 -4.17 14.37 10.04
C GLY A 67 -4.77 15.06 8.82
N PHE A 68 -6.07 14.99 8.68
CA PHE A 68 -6.81 15.55 7.55
C PHE A 68 -6.73 17.08 7.44
N ALA A 69 -6.34 17.80 8.48
CA ALA A 69 -6.09 19.24 8.34
C ALA A 69 -4.88 19.56 7.45
N GLY A 70 -3.94 18.63 7.33
CA GLY A 70 -2.71 18.83 6.56
C GLY A 70 -2.58 17.95 5.33
N ALA A 71 -3.10 16.72 5.35
CA ALA A 71 -2.92 15.78 4.27
C ALA A 71 -4.02 14.73 4.24
N PHE A 72 -4.46 14.37 3.05
CA PHE A 72 -5.35 13.25 2.81
C PHE A 72 -4.93 12.53 1.53
N VAL A 73 -5.03 11.22 1.49
CA VAL A 73 -4.69 10.42 0.31
C VAL A 73 -5.91 9.65 -0.18
N ASP A 74 -6.32 8.63 0.57
CA ASP A 74 -7.37 7.68 0.19
C ASP A 74 -7.86 6.98 1.46
N PRO A 75 -9.15 6.66 1.62
CA PRO A 75 -9.65 5.98 2.81
C PRO A 75 -9.27 4.49 2.88
N PHE A 76 -8.91 3.87 1.75
CA PHE A 76 -8.50 2.47 1.72
C PHE A 76 -7.20 2.27 2.53
N TYR A 77 -7.09 1.23 3.32
CA TYR A 77 -6.04 1.02 4.33
C TYR A 77 -6.02 2.02 5.50
N SER A 78 -6.93 2.99 5.54
CA SER A 78 -7.08 3.97 6.63
C SER A 78 -5.81 4.77 7.01
N PRO A 79 -5.02 5.31 6.06
CA PRO A 79 -3.77 6.01 6.36
C PRO A 79 -3.97 7.31 7.16
N GLY A 80 -5.20 7.81 7.21
CA GLY A 80 -5.53 9.02 7.98
C GLY A 80 -5.19 8.91 9.45
N SER A 81 -5.40 7.74 10.06
CA SER A 81 -5.04 7.48 11.44
C SER A 81 -3.52 7.56 11.67
N ASP A 82 -2.73 7.07 10.71
CA ASP A 82 -1.28 7.13 10.77
C ASP A 82 -0.79 8.58 10.63
N PHE A 83 -1.41 9.37 9.73
CA PHE A 83 -1.11 10.80 9.59
C PHE A 83 -1.35 11.55 10.91
N ILE A 84 -2.45 11.24 11.61
CA ILE A 84 -2.74 11.82 12.92
C ILE A 84 -1.67 11.40 13.94
N ALA A 85 -1.39 10.10 14.03
CA ALA A 85 -0.47 9.56 15.04
C ALA A 85 0.94 10.13 14.89
N ILE A 86 1.49 10.12 13.68
CA ILE A 86 2.85 10.61 13.41
C ILE A 86 2.94 12.13 13.63
N ALA A 87 1.94 12.90 13.16
CA ALA A 87 1.93 14.34 13.39
C ALA A 87 1.87 14.67 14.89
N ASN A 88 1.07 13.95 15.66
CA ASN A 88 0.97 14.17 17.11
C ASN A 88 2.31 13.91 17.82
N GLU A 89 3.04 12.84 17.45
CA GLU A 89 4.38 12.59 17.99
C GLU A 89 5.34 13.76 17.71
N MET A 90 5.32 14.27 16.48
CA MET A 90 6.15 15.40 16.06
C MET A 90 5.75 16.69 16.79
N VAL A 91 4.44 16.97 16.92
CA VAL A 91 3.95 18.15 17.66
C VAL A 91 4.37 18.09 19.13
N VAL A 92 4.26 16.94 19.77
CA VAL A 92 4.68 16.80 21.17
C VAL A 92 6.17 17.14 21.35
N GLU A 93 7.03 16.70 20.44
CA GLU A 93 8.46 17.05 20.49
C GLU A 93 8.70 18.56 20.26
N LEU A 94 7.99 19.15 19.30
CA LEU A 94 8.08 20.60 19.09
C LEU A 94 7.68 21.38 20.35
N VAL A 95 6.56 21.02 20.99
CA VAL A 95 6.10 21.66 22.22
C VAL A 95 7.13 21.51 23.37
N LYS A 96 7.77 20.34 23.50
CA LYS A 96 8.81 20.13 24.52
C LYS A 96 10.00 21.05 24.33
N HIS A 97 10.53 21.14 23.11
CA HIS A 97 11.66 22.02 22.79
C HIS A 97 11.33 23.51 22.95
N ASP A 98 10.15 23.93 22.50
CA ASP A 98 9.69 25.31 22.68
C ASP A 98 9.57 25.67 24.16
N ARG A 99 8.94 24.83 24.97
CA ARG A 99 8.81 25.05 26.43
C ARG A 99 10.13 25.03 27.18
N ALA A 100 11.11 24.28 26.70
CA ALA A 100 12.45 24.24 27.25
C ALA A 100 13.31 25.47 26.85
N GLY A 101 12.81 26.34 25.96
CA GLY A 101 13.57 27.44 25.39
C GLY A 101 14.66 27.03 24.43
N ASP A 102 14.66 25.79 23.98
CA ASP A 102 15.60 25.27 22.99
C ASP A 102 15.19 25.67 21.57
N THR A 103 15.43 26.94 21.26
CA THR A 103 15.06 27.53 19.95
C THR A 103 15.78 26.83 18.78
N ALA A 104 17.03 26.42 18.97
CA ALA A 104 17.79 25.74 17.91
C ALA A 104 17.23 24.36 17.61
N GLY A 105 17.00 23.55 18.64
CA GLY A 105 16.39 22.22 18.48
C GLY A 105 14.93 22.27 17.99
N PHE A 106 14.19 23.33 18.35
CA PHE A 106 12.84 23.57 17.82
C PHE A 106 12.86 23.80 16.31
N ARG A 107 13.70 24.73 15.83
CA ARG A 107 13.81 25.04 14.38
C ARG A 107 14.32 23.86 13.57
N GLU A 108 15.31 23.15 14.08
CA GLU A 108 15.81 21.94 13.45
C GLU A 108 14.68 20.90 13.24
N ARG A 109 13.84 20.72 14.27
CA ARG A 109 12.70 19.80 14.20
C ARG A 109 11.65 20.25 13.23
N VAL A 110 11.29 21.53 13.22
CA VAL A 110 10.32 22.08 12.25
C VAL A 110 10.77 21.77 10.83
N ASP A 111 12.04 21.96 10.49
CA ASP A 111 12.57 21.68 9.16
C ASP A 111 12.54 20.17 8.84
N VAL A 112 13.12 19.33 9.69
CA VAL A 112 13.19 17.88 9.44
C VAL A 112 11.82 17.23 9.43
N PHE A 113 10.91 17.66 10.31
CA PHE A 113 9.56 17.09 10.38
C PHE A 113 8.74 17.45 9.13
N ASN A 114 8.84 18.68 8.61
CA ASN A 114 8.20 19.04 7.35
C ASN A 114 8.72 18.19 6.19
N GLN A 115 10.02 18.01 6.07
CA GLN A 115 10.64 17.19 5.03
C GLN A 115 10.18 15.73 5.12
N TYR A 116 10.23 15.17 6.33
CA TYR A 116 9.86 13.76 6.53
C TYR A 116 8.37 13.51 6.34
N TYR A 117 7.51 14.40 6.87
CA TYR A 117 6.06 14.26 6.73
C TYR A 117 5.61 14.40 5.28
N ARG A 118 6.25 15.31 4.51
CA ARG A 118 6.05 15.41 3.07
C ARG A 118 6.47 14.14 2.34
N PHE A 119 7.66 13.61 2.63
CA PHE A 119 8.10 12.33 2.09
C PHE A 119 7.11 11.21 2.40
N TRP A 120 6.62 11.19 3.65
CA TRP A 120 5.67 10.18 4.07
C TRP A 120 4.35 10.26 3.30
N TYR A 121 3.85 11.47 3.09
CA TYR A 121 2.70 11.71 2.22
C TYR A 121 2.93 11.19 0.80
N GLU A 122 4.02 11.58 0.17
CA GLU A 122 4.34 11.20 -1.21
C GLU A 122 4.50 9.68 -1.38
N ARG A 123 5.15 9.03 -0.43
CA ARG A 123 5.27 7.59 -0.39
C ARG A 123 3.91 6.91 -0.26
N THR A 124 3.07 7.41 0.62
CA THR A 124 1.73 6.88 0.85
C THR A 124 0.86 7.06 -0.39
N LEU A 125 0.87 8.23 -1.00
CA LEU A 125 0.14 8.49 -2.25
C LEU A 125 0.48 7.46 -3.34
N ARG A 126 1.74 7.04 -3.45
CA ARG A 126 2.17 6.04 -4.45
C ARG A 126 1.64 4.64 -4.18
N ILE A 127 1.31 4.30 -2.94
CA ILE A 127 0.62 3.04 -2.64
C ILE A 127 -0.74 3.02 -3.33
N TYR A 128 -1.45 4.14 -3.31
CA TYR A 128 -2.80 4.27 -3.89
C TYR A 128 -2.79 4.57 -5.38
N ALA A 129 -1.76 5.25 -5.87
CA ALA A 129 -1.61 5.51 -7.29
C ALA A 129 -1.66 4.17 -8.05
N ARG A 130 -2.64 4.06 -8.97
CA ARG A 130 -2.90 2.85 -9.76
C ARG A 130 -3.38 1.61 -8.96
N LEU A 131 -3.63 1.73 -7.66
CA LEU A 131 -4.11 0.61 -6.83
C LEU A 131 -5.42 0.02 -7.40
N TYR A 132 -6.33 0.86 -7.82
CA TYR A 132 -7.62 0.46 -8.37
C TYR A 132 -7.52 -0.42 -9.63
N ALA A 133 -6.39 -0.37 -10.35
CA ALA A 133 -6.12 -1.28 -11.45
C ALA A 133 -5.92 -2.74 -11.00
N THR A 134 -5.68 -2.97 -9.72
CA THR A 134 -5.36 -4.30 -9.17
C THR A 134 -6.55 -5.00 -8.51
N PHE A 135 -7.63 -4.28 -8.19
CA PHE A 135 -8.74 -4.82 -7.37
C PHE A 135 -9.57 -5.92 -8.04
N GLY A 136 -9.69 -5.92 -9.35
CA GLY A 136 -10.49 -6.90 -10.05
C GLY A 136 -9.80 -8.23 -10.32
N SER A 137 -8.53 -8.38 -9.92
CA SER A 137 -7.77 -9.62 -10.07
C SER A 137 -7.19 -10.05 -8.74
N TYR A 138 -7.61 -11.21 -8.25
CA TYR A 138 -7.05 -11.79 -7.03
C TYR A 138 -5.55 -12.06 -7.15
N GLU A 139 -5.09 -12.53 -8.30
CA GLU A 139 -3.68 -12.79 -8.58
C GLU A 139 -2.81 -11.55 -8.39
N VAL A 140 -3.23 -10.41 -8.95
CA VAL A 140 -2.51 -9.14 -8.87
C VAL A 140 -2.63 -8.54 -7.48
N PHE A 141 -3.86 -8.44 -6.97
CA PHE A 141 -4.14 -7.81 -5.68
C PHE A 141 -3.43 -8.49 -4.53
N ARG A 142 -3.37 -9.82 -4.53
CA ARG A 142 -2.66 -10.58 -3.50
C ARG A 142 -1.18 -10.17 -3.38
N LEU A 143 -0.48 -10.06 -4.51
CA LEU A 143 0.93 -9.66 -4.52
C LEU A 143 1.10 -8.21 -4.05
N LYS A 144 0.23 -7.33 -4.52
CA LYS A 144 0.21 -5.93 -4.10
C LYS A 144 -0.03 -5.80 -2.59
N TYR A 145 -1.03 -6.49 -2.09
CA TYR A 145 -1.40 -6.50 -0.68
C TYR A 145 -0.24 -6.98 0.23
N MET A 146 0.46 -8.03 -0.18
CA MET A 146 1.63 -8.53 0.56
C MET A 146 2.74 -7.48 0.66
N LEU A 147 3.03 -6.78 -0.44
CA LEU A 147 4.02 -5.70 -0.45
C LEU A 147 3.60 -4.54 0.45
N ASP A 148 2.35 -4.10 0.32
CA ASP A 148 1.82 -2.96 1.07
C ASP A 148 1.83 -3.22 2.57
N PHE A 149 1.40 -4.40 3.01
CA PHE A 149 1.41 -4.77 4.42
C PHE A 149 2.83 -4.92 4.98
N ASN A 150 3.76 -5.51 4.22
CA ASN A 150 5.15 -5.56 4.65
C ASN A 150 5.73 -4.15 4.83
N ASN A 151 5.46 -3.26 3.87
CA ASN A 151 5.87 -1.86 3.97
C ASN A 151 5.22 -1.15 5.16
N TYR A 152 3.94 -1.39 5.40
CA TYR A 152 3.23 -0.81 6.53
C TYR A 152 3.89 -1.16 7.85
N TYR A 153 4.13 -2.45 8.12
CA TYR A 153 4.75 -2.87 9.38
C TYR A 153 6.19 -2.36 9.54
N ASN A 154 6.98 -2.37 8.49
CA ASN A 154 8.39 -2.03 8.59
C ASN A 154 8.67 -0.52 8.45
N LEU A 155 7.84 0.21 7.72
CA LEU A 155 8.08 1.63 7.43
C LEU A 155 7.14 2.58 8.20
N VAL A 156 6.10 2.04 8.88
CA VAL A 156 5.14 2.84 9.65
C VAL A 156 5.05 2.35 11.09
N VAL A 157 4.60 1.11 11.29
CA VAL A 157 4.31 0.59 12.64
C VAL A 157 5.59 0.46 13.48
N TRP A 158 6.63 -0.14 12.93
CA TRP A 158 7.89 -0.31 13.67
C TRP A 158 8.52 1.02 14.07
N PRO A 159 8.70 2.01 13.17
CA PRO A 159 9.25 3.31 13.57
C PRO A 159 8.41 4.01 14.66
N PHE A 160 7.08 3.88 14.58
CA PHE A 160 6.19 4.43 15.59
C PHE A 160 6.40 3.77 16.96
N MET A 161 6.39 2.44 17.02
CA MET A 161 6.58 1.69 18.26
C MET A 161 7.98 1.85 18.86
N ALA A 162 8.97 2.18 18.04
CA ALA A 162 10.34 2.41 18.45
C ALA A 162 10.67 3.90 18.71
N ASP A 163 9.65 4.77 18.82
CA ASP A 163 9.76 6.23 19.04
C ASP A 163 10.65 6.96 18.01
N LYS A 164 10.80 6.41 16.80
CA LYS A 164 11.71 6.93 15.77
C LYS A 164 11.23 8.24 15.14
N TYR A 165 9.96 8.52 15.17
CA TYR A 165 9.41 9.76 14.64
C TYR A 165 9.78 11.00 15.48
N ARG A 166 10.35 10.81 16.66
CA ARG A 166 10.92 11.85 17.51
C ARG A 166 12.43 12.04 17.32
N ASP A 167 13.09 11.09 16.69
CA ASP A 167 14.54 11.05 16.51
C ASP A 167 14.96 11.74 15.20
N VAL A 168 15.40 13.00 15.30
CA VAL A 168 15.83 13.80 14.13
C VAL A 168 16.98 13.14 13.36
N ALA A 169 17.91 12.49 14.05
CA ALA A 169 19.04 11.84 13.40
C ALA A 169 18.58 10.63 12.57
N TRP A 170 17.65 9.87 13.11
CA TRP A 170 17.04 8.75 12.39
C TRP A 170 16.23 9.24 11.19
N LEU A 171 15.39 10.27 11.35
CA LEU A 171 14.60 10.85 10.27
C LEU A 171 15.46 11.33 9.10
N ARG A 172 16.58 12.02 9.41
CA ARG A 172 17.56 12.40 8.40
C ARG A 172 18.22 11.19 7.72
N GLY A 173 18.43 10.12 8.50
CA GLY A 173 18.91 8.85 7.98
C GLY A 173 17.97 8.23 6.94
N GLU A 174 16.67 8.26 7.22
CA GLU A 174 15.64 7.77 6.30
C GLU A 174 15.49 8.66 5.05
N LEU A 175 15.56 9.98 5.23
CA LEU A 175 15.47 10.95 4.11
C LEU A 175 16.56 10.73 3.05
N ARG A 176 17.69 10.12 3.38
CA ARG A 176 18.73 9.76 2.39
C ARG A 176 18.30 8.70 1.38
N PHE A 177 17.26 7.93 1.71
CA PHE A 177 16.75 6.85 0.86
C PHE A 177 15.45 7.21 0.15
N VAL A 178 14.96 8.45 0.29
CA VAL A 178 13.68 8.92 -0.27
C VAL A 178 13.56 8.56 -1.75
N ASP A 179 14.50 8.97 -2.56
CA ASP A 179 14.44 8.78 -4.02
C ASP A 179 14.40 7.30 -4.38
N ARG A 180 15.19 6.47 -3.70
CA ARG A 180 15.22 5.02 -3.95
C ARG A 180 13.89 4.35 -3.58
N VAL A 181 13.31 4.71 -2.45
CA VAL A 181 12.00 4.17 -2.01
C VAL A 181 10.90 4.58 -3.00
N ILE A 182 10.88 5.85 -3.38
CA ILE A 182 9.91 6.39 -4.33
C ILE A 182 10.03 5.69 -5.70
N GLN A 183 11.24 5.59 -6.24
CA GLN A 183 11.50 4.90 -7.51
C GLN A 183 11.10 3.43 -7.46
N ALA A 184 11.39 2.74 -6.36
CA ALA A 184 11.00 1.35 -6.20
C ALA A 184 9.47 1.19 -6.15
N GLN A 185 8.75 2.08 -5.48
CA GLN A 185 7.28 2.06 -5.45
C GLN A 185 6.68 2.32 -6.84
N ASP A 186 7.18 3.33 -7.55
CA ASP A 186 6.70 3.65 -8.91
C ASP A 186 6.92 2.48 -9.88
N ALA A 187 8.06 1.83 -9.76
CA ALA A 187 8.37 0.65 -10.55
C ALA A 187 7.45 -0.52 -10.26
N MET A 188 7.25 -0.82 -8.99
CA MET A 188 6.35 -1.91 -8.60
C MET A 188 4.93 -1.62 -9.05
N ALA A 189 4.44 -0.37 -8.89
CA ALA A 189 3.13 0.03 -9.37
C ALA A 189 2.99 -0.19 -10.90
N THR A 190 4.02 0.15 -11.67
CA THR A 190 4.05 -0.10 -13.11
C THR A 190 3.94 -1.59 -13.44
N GLN A 191 4.66 -2.45 -12.73
CA GLN A 191 4.61 -3.90 -12.95
C GLN A 191 3.25 -4.50 -12.56
N PHE A 192 2.63 -4.03 -11.47
CA PHE A 192 1.28 -4.46 -11.11
C PHE A 192 0.25 -4.10 -12.19
N VAL A 193 0.33 -2.89 -12.73
CA VAL A 193 -0.56 -2.47 -13.84
C VAL A 193 -0.30 -3.32 -15.09
N ALA A 194 0.97 -3.54 -15.44
CA ALA A 194 1.32 -4.36 -16.61
C ALA A 194 0.77 -5.79 -16.51
N LEU A 195 0.90 -6.44 -15.35
CA LEU A 195 0.29 -7.76 -15.14
C LEU A 195 -1.24 -7.69 -15.24
N ALA A 196 -1.87 -6.67 -14.64
CA ALA A 196 -3.32 -6.49 -14.72
C ALA A 196 -3.79 -6.31 -16.18
N ASP A 197 -3.05 -5.56 -17.00
CA ASP A 197 -3.38 -5.33 -18.40
C ASP A 197 -3.16 -6.60 -19.25
N MET A 198 -2.12 -7.39 -18.99
CA MET A 198 -1.94 -8.70 -19.61
C MET A 198 -3.13 -9.63 -19.32
N LEU A 199 -3.60 -9.67 -18.08
CA LEU A 199 -4.75 -10.48 -17.69
C LEU A 199 -6.05 -9.98 -18.36
N ARG A 200 -6.24 -8.65 -18.48
CA ARG A 200 -7.37 -8.07 -19.20
C ARG A 200 -7.36 -8.46 -20.68
N ALA A 201 -6.21 -8.36 -21.33
CA ALA A 201 -6.05 -8.72 -22.73
C ALA A 201 -6.38 -10.20 -23.01
N LYS A 202 -6.19 -11.07 -22.02
CA LYS A 202 -6.53 -12.48 -22.09
C LYS A 202 -7.98 -12.81 -21.65
N GLY A 203 -8.71 -11.85 -21.11
CA GLY A 203 -10.00 -12.10 -20.47
C GLY A 203 -9.90 -12.80 -19.11
N GLU A 204 -8.73 -12.83 -18.50
CA GLU A 204 -8.43 -13.54 -17.25
C GLU A 204 -8.39 -12.61 -16.03
N TYR A 205 -8.57 -11.29 -16.21
CA TYR A 205 -8.44 -10.31 -15.13
C TYR A 205 -9.44 -10.54 -13.99
N HIS A 206 -10.65 -10.92 -14.30
CA HIS A 206 -11.69 -11.25 -13.33
C HIS A 206 -11.81 -12.77 -13.10
N ALA A 207 -10.82 -13.54 -13.54
CA ALA A 207 -10.83 -14.97 -13.31
C ALA A 207 -10.97 -15.25 -11.82
N GLN A 208 -11.86 -16.15 -11.48
CA GLN A 208 -12.11 -16.52 -10.10
C GLN A 208 -10.97 -17.35 -9.57
N ASN A 209 -10.67 -17.15 -8.30
CA ASN A 209 -9.66 -17.93 -7.60
C ASN A 209 -10.14 -19.34 -7.21
N GLU A 210 -11.26 -19.80 -7.77
CA GLU A 210 -11.87 -21.09 -7.51
C GLU A 210 -12.12 -21.40 -6.02
N GLY A 211 -12.27 -20.37 -5.21
CA GLY A 211 -12.42 -20.49 -3.76
C GLY A 211 -11.11 -20.76 -3.01
N HIS A 212 -9.97 -20.69 -3.68
CA HIS A 212 -8.66 -20.78 -3.03
C HIS A 212 -8.29 -19.45 -2.41
N TRP A 213 -8.33 -19.39 -1.09
CA TRP A 213 -7.87 -18.25 -0.31
C TRP A 213 -6.53 -18.57 0.32
N HIS A 214 -5.53 -17.70 0.10
CA HIS A 214 -4.33 -17.75 0.92
C HIS A 214 -4.56 -16.95 2.19
N ASN A 215 -4.20 -17.51 3.33
CA ASN A 215 -4.28 -16.80 4.59
C ASN A 215 -3.16 -15.75 4.68
N VAL A 216 -3.38 -14.61 4.03
CA VAL A 216 -2.43 -13.48 4.04
C VAL A 216 -2.22 -12.95 5.46
N LEU A 217 -3.26 -13.07 6.31
CA LEU A 217 -3.21 -12.62 7.70
C LEU A 217 -2.24 -13.43 8.56
N ALA A 218 -2.01 -14.69 8.26
CA ALA A 218 -1.05 -15.50 9.04
C ALA A 218 0.39 -14.95 8.94
N GLY A 219 0.80 -14.44 7.77
CA GLY A 219 2.09 -13.78 7.60
C GLY A 219 2.16 -12.45 8.35
N VAL A 220 1.09 -11.67 8.31
CA VAL A 220 0.95 -10.40 9.02
C VAL A 220 1.00 -10.61 10.54
N ILE A 221 0.26 -11.58 11.09
CA ILE A 221 0.27 -11.90 12.52
C ILE A 221 1.66 -12.32 12.99
N ARG A 222 2.37 -13.15 12.22
CA ARG A 222 3.75 -13.53 12.54
C ARG A 222 4.69 -12.34 12.53
N LEU A 223 4.46 -11.36 11.64
CA LEU A 223 5.21 -10.12 11.63
C LEU A 223 4.93 -9.29 12.89
N GLN A 224 3.68 -9.23 13.35
CA GLN A 224 3.30 -8.59 14.61
C GLN A 224 3.99 -9.23 15.82
N ASP A 225 4.05 -10.55 15.87
CA ASP A 225 4.78 -11.27 16.93
C ASP A 225 6.29 -10.93 16.95
N LYS A 226 6.85 -10.65 15.77
CA LYS A 226 8.24 -10.22 15.64
C LYS A 226 8.46 -8.75 16.01
N LEU A 227 7.46 -7.88 15.77
CA LEU A 227 7.53 -6.45 16.14
C LEU A 227 7.66 -6.21 17.65
N GLY A 228 7.10 -7.10 18.48
CA GLY A 228 7.26 -7.07 19.93
C GLY A 228 8.63 -7.57 20.45
N LYS A 229 9.48 -8.10 19.56
CA LYS A 229 10.81 -8.60 19.89
C LYS A 229 11.84 -7.73 19.19
N THR A 230 12.73 -7.12 19.91
CA THR A 230 13.87 -6.27 19.48
C THR A 230 14.22 -6.40 17.99
N MET A 231 13.50 -5.68 17.13
CA MET A 231 13.82 -5.56 15.73
C MET A 231 14.88 -4.47 15.60
N ASP A 232 16.09 -4.82 15.16
CA ASP A 232 17.09 -3.83 14.86
C ASP A 232 16.83 -3.18 13.48
N GLU A 233 17.48 -2.07 13.23
CA GLU A 233 17.35 -1.29 12.01
C GLU A 233 17.78 -2.08 10.76
N THR A 234 18.82 -2.92 10.89
CA THR A 234 19.32 -3.76 9.82
C THR A 234 18.28 -4.81 9.43
N PHE A 235 17.69 -5.47 10.43
CA PHE A 235 16.64 -6.44 10.20
C PHE A 235 15.42 -5.80 9.51
N ARG A 236 15.00 -4.61 9.95
CA ARG A 236 13.90 -3.85 9.34
C ARG A 236 14.14 -3.61 7.85
N ARG A 237 15.32 -3.08 7.52
CA ARG A 237 15.71 -2.79 6.13
C ARG A 237 15.80 -4.05 5.28
N ASP A 238 16.33 -5.13 5.83
CA ASP A 238 16.41 -6.42 5.15
C ASP A 238 15.00 -6.99 4.88
N GLN A 239 14.04 -6.80 5.79
CA GLN A 239 12.64 -7.21 5.56
C GLN A 239 11.97 -6.40 4.42
N VAL A 240 12.16 -5.09 4.39
CA VAL A 240 11.66 -4.25 3.28
C VAL A 240 12.30 -4.69 1.97
N GLN A 241 13.62 -4.83 1.94
CA GLN A 241 14.35 -5.27 0.75
C GLN A 241 13.87 -6.64 0.27
N ALA A 242 13.71 -7.59 1.19
CA ALA A 242 13.22 -8.93 0.89
C ALA A 242 11.81 -8.89 0.28
N ALA A 243 10.90 -8.06 0.81
CA ALA A 243 9.54 -7.94 0.28
C ALA A 243 9.52 -7.43 -1.15
N TYR A 244 10.25 -6.34 -1.45
CA TYR A 244 10.36 -5.82 -2.81
C TYR A 244 10.92 -6.85 -3.78
N SER A 245 12.03 -7.48 -3.42
CA SER A 245 12.68 -8.50 -4.25
C SER A 245 11.76 -9.71 -4.48
N SER A 246 11.03 -10.09 -3.44
CA SER A 246 10.12 -11.22 -3.43
C SER A 246 8.93 -11.01 -4.36
N VAL A 247 8.25 -9.90 -4.18
CA VAL A 247 7.05 -9.57 -4.96
C VAL A 247 7.44 -9.30 -6.41
N PHE A 248 8.58 -8.64 -6.65
CA PHE A 248 9.08 -8.45 -8.01
C PHE A 248 9.35 -9.79 -8.70
N GLY A 249 10.04 -10.72 -8.04
CA GLY A 249 10.29 -12.06 -8.58
C GLY A 249 8.99 -12.79 -8.92
N ALA A 250 7.97 -12.67 -8.06
CA ALA A 250 6.65 -13.25 -8.32
C ALA A 250 5.95 -12.60 -9.53
N LEU A 251 6.03 -11.27 -9.66
CA LEU A 251 5.49 -10.55 -10.82
C LEU A 251 6.14 -11.00 -12.13
N VAL A 252 7.48 -11.08 -12.15
CA VAL A 252 8.22 -11.60 -13.32
C VAL A 252 7.82 -13.02 -13.66
N GLU A 253 7.68 -13.89 -12.67
CA GLU A 253 7.25 -15.27 -12.89
C GLU A 253 5.86 -15.34 -13.52
N ARG A 254 4.91 -14.56 -13.00
CA ARG A 254 3.54 -14.52 -13.52
C ARG A 254 3.50 -13.94 -14.93
N MET A 255 4.12 -12.79 -15.14
CA MET A 255 4.13 -12.13 -16.46
C MET A 255 4.81 -12.99 -17.51
N SER A 256 5.95 -13.63 -17.21
CA SER A 256 6.61 -14.55 -18.15
C SER A 256 5.78 -15.79 -18.47
N GLY A 257 5.08 -16.33 -17.47
CA GLY A 257 4.14 -17.44 -17.66
C GLY A 257 2.98 -17.04 -18.59
N HIS A 258 2.36 -15.89 -18.36
CA HIS A 258 1.29 -15.36 -19.22
C HIS A 258 1.76 -15.00 -20.63
N ALA A 259 3.01 -14.54 -20.77
CA ALA A 259 3.61 -14.25 -22.07
C ALA A 259 4.11 -15.50 -22.82
N GLY A 260 4.14 -16.68 -22.19
CA GLY A 260 4.68 -17.91 -22.77
C GLY A 260 6.21 -17.89 -22.94
N ILE A 261 6.92 -17.04 -22.17
CA ILE A 261 8.36 -16.85 -22.29
C ILE A 261 9.08 -17.83 -21.34
N SER A 262 9.85 -18.76 -21.91
CA SER A 262 10.64 -19.70 -21.14
C SER A 262 11.96 -19.11 -20.61
N ASN A 263 12.51 -18.11 -21.29
CA ASN A 263 13.75 -17.44 -20.89
C ASN A 263 13.45 -16.19 -20.06
N ARG A 264 13.43 -16.35 -18.74
CA ARG A 264 13.18 -15.25 -17.78
C ARG A 264 14.22 -14.15 -17.85
N GLN A 265 15.47 -14.43 -18.21
CA GLN A 265 16.54 -13.42 -18.30
C GLN A 265 16.33 -12.45 -19.47
N ALA A 266 15.86 -12.96 -20.61
CA ALA A 266 15.51 -12.12 -21.75
C ALA A 266 14.33 -11.20 -21.40
N PHE A 267 13.32 -11.74 -20.73
CA PHE A 267 12.15 -10.99 -20.28
C PHE A 267 12.51 -9.89 -19.25
N LEU A 268 13.44 -10.16 -18.35
CA LEU A 268 13.96 -9.18 -17.41
C LEU A 268 14.67 -8.03 -18.09
N GLY A 269 15.32 -8.26 -19.25
CA GLY A 269 15.95 -7.21 -20.05
C GLY A 269 14.96 -6.27 -20.72
N GLU A 270 13.73 -6.72 -20.94
CA GLU A 270 12.64 -5.92 -21.52
C GLU A 270 11.89 -5.09 -20.46
N LEU A 271 11.93 -5.52 -19.20
CA LEU A 271 11.35 -4.77 -18.09
C LEU A 271 12.32 -3.66 -17.68
N SER A 272 11.89 -2.42 -17.76
CA SER A 272 12.65 -1.32 -17.16
C SER A 272 12.71 -1.56 -15.65
N PHE A 273 13.83 -2.09 -15.19
CA PHE A 273 14.07 -2.47 -13.82
C PHE A 273 14.66 -1.30 -13.06
N PRO A 274 13.94 -0.63 -12.20
CA PRO A 274 14.56 0.26 -11.26
C PRO A 274 15.15 -0.56 -10.11
N THR A 275 16.24 -0.12 -9.66
CA THR A 275 17.06 -0.63 -8.58
C THR A 275 16.26 -1.34 -7.50
N VAL A 276 16.22 -2.66 -7.50
CA VAL A 276 15.59 -3.48 -6.47
C VAL A 276 16.36 -3.39 -5.14
N VAL A 277 17.43 -2.63 -5.12
CA VAL A 277 18.25 -2.45 -3.91
C VAL A 277 17.99 -1.09 -3.31
N LEU A 278 17.15 -1.07 -2.27
CA LEU A 278 16.72 0.15 -1.60
C LEU A 278 17.80 0.75 -0.70
N PHE A 279 18.59 -0.09 -0.03
CA PHE A 279 19.44 0.33 1.09
C PHE A 279 20.93 -0.01 0.93
N LYS A 280 21.35 -0.59 -0.20
CA LYS A 280 22.75 -0.94 -0.47
C LYS A 280 23.18 -0.45 -1.84
N ASP A 281 24.42 -0.02 -1.96
CA ASP A 281 25.02 0.25 -3.26
C ASP A 281 25.34 -1.09 -3.93
N VAL A 282 24.89 -1.25 -5.18
CA VAL A 282 25.02 -2.51 -5.92
C VAL A 282 25.83 -2.28 -7.16
N THR A 283 26.83 -3.12 -7.38
CA THR A 283 27.55 -3.24 -8.63
C THR A 283 26.82 -4.18 -9.59
N THR A 284 26.92 -3.93 -10.89
CA THR A 284 26.17 -4.61 -11.96
C THR A 284 26.32 -6.13 -11.99
N GLU A 285 27.43 -6.68 -11.47
CA GLU A 285 27.69 -8.14 -11.41
C GLU A 285 26.80 -8.89 -10.41
N SER A 286 26.25 -8.18 -9.43
CA SER A 286 25.46 -8.84 -8.37
C SER A 286 23.99 -9.00 -8.68
N VAL A 287 23.48 -8.39 -9.76
CA VAL A 287 22.04 -8.38 -10.07
C VAL A 287 21.57 -9.78 -10.52
N GLY A 288 22.27 -10.44 -11.44
CA GLY A 288 21.93 -11.81 -11.88
C GLY A 288 22.02 -12.83 -10.73
N ALA A 289 23.10 -12.80 -9.98
CA ALA A 289 23.30 -13.68 -8.83
C ALA A 289 22.37 -13.37 -7.65
N LEU A 290 21.89 -12.13 -7.54
CA LEU A 290 20.86 -11.72 -6.57
C LEU A 290 19.50 -12.32 -6.99
N PHE A 291 19.17 -12.31 -8.28
CA PHE A 291 17.93 -12.87 -8.81
C PHE A 291 17.86 -14.38 -8.61
N ASP A 292 18.93 -15.12 -8.89
CA ASP A 292 18.97 -16.56 -8.69
C ASP A 292 18.83 -16.93 -7.21
N ARG A 293 19.49 -16.19 -6.33
CA ARG A 293 19.40 -16.40 -4.87
C ARG A 293 18.08 -15.95 -4.27
N VAL A 294 17.54 -14.83 -4.74
CA VAL A 294 16.25 -14.29 -4.28
C VAL A 294 15.12 -15.15 -4.79
N GLY A 295 15.12 -15.56 -6.05
CA GLY A 295 14.11 -16.45 -6.60
C GLY A 295 14.01 -17.77 -5.84
N LEU A 296 15.16 -18.38 -5.49
CA LEU A 296 15.19 -19.63 -4.75
C LEU A 296 14.80 -19.49 -3.27
N ARG A 297 15.28 -18.42 -2.61
CA ARG A 297 14.91 -18.11 -1.22
C ARG A 297 13.45 -17.72 -1.10
N LEU A 298 12.94 -16.99 -2.09
CA LEU A 298 11.57 -16.55 -2.17
C LEU A 298 10.60 -17.72 -2.30
N LYS A 299 10.85 -18.64 -3.25
CA LYS A 299 10.03 -19.84 -3.40
C LYS A 299 9.96 -20.63 -2.10
N LYS A 300 11.08 -20.69 -1.35
CA LYS A 300 11.13 -21.34 -0.04
C LYS A 300 10.47 -20.50 1.08
N ALA A 301 10.57 -19.19 1.05
CA ALA A 301 9.96 -18.31 2.04
C ALA A 301 8.45 -18.23 1.84
N LEU A 302 7.97 -18.04 0.61
CA LEU A 302 6.54 -18.05 0.30
C LEU A 302 5.91 -19.41 0.65
N ALA A 303 6.58 -20.53 0.36
CA ALA A 303 6.10 -21.85 0.74
C ALA A 303 6.09 -22.08 2.26
N ARG A 304 6.97 -21.43 3.03
CA ARG A 304 7.03 -21.54 4.49
C ARG A 304 6.10 -20.56 5.21
N GLU A 305 6.01 -19.33 4.72
CA GLU A 305 5.23 -18.27 5.36
C GLU A 305 3.75 -18.28 4.92
N PHE A 306 3.49 -18.81 3.75
CA PHE A 306 2.16 -18.95 3.18
C PHE A 306 1.96 -20.40 2.70
N PRO A 307 1.88 -21.39 3.63
CA PRO A 307 1.49 -22.72 3.24
C PRO A 307 0.12 -22.63 2.58
N GLU A 308 -0.03 -23.28 1.42
CA GLU A 308 -1.32 -23.44 0.77
C GLU A 308 -2.22 -24.27 1.68
N THR A 309 -2.85 -23.62 2.61
CA THR A 309 -3.88 -24.25 3.43
C THR A 309 -5.20 -23.97 2.72
N PRO A 310 -5.87 -24.97 2.17
CA PRO A 310 -7.20 -24.77 1.63
C PRO A 310 -8.11 -24.38 2.80
N ILE A 311 -8.37 -23.09 2.90
CA ILE A 311 -9.43 -22.63 3.81
C ILE A 311 -10.73 -22.77 3.03
N THR A 312 -11.54 -23.71 3.46
CA THR A 312 -12.93 -23.96 3.08
C THR A 312 -13.36 -23.36 1.73
N ARG A 313 -13.60 -24.21 0.77
CA ARG A 313 -14.09 -23.89 -0.56
C ARG A 313 -15.42 -23.14 -0.44
N VAL A 314 -15.40 -21.82 -0.49
CA VAL A 314 -16.61 -21.02 -0.66
C VAL A 314 -16.90 -20.99 -2.16
N VAL A 315 -17.78 -21.85 -2.61
CA VAL A 315 -18.28 -21.81 -3.98
C VAL A 315 -19.35 -20.74 -4.03
N VAL A 316 -18.97 -19.52 -4.40
CA VAL A 316 -19.94 -18.52 -4.87
C VAL A 316 -20.28 -18.91 -6.31
N ARG A 317 -21.46 -19.44 -6.53
CA ARG A 317 -21.95 -19.73 -7.89
C ARG A 317 -22.38 -18.41 -8.53
N PRO A 318 -21.82 -18.00 -9.68
CA PRO A 318 -22.19 -16.77 -10.36
C PRO A 318 -23.68 -16.71 -10.74
N ASP A 319 -24.28 -17.87 -10.94
CA ASP A 319 -25.65 -18.00 -11.46
C ASP A 319 -26.72 -17.69 -10.40
N GLU A 320 -26.41 -17.79 -9.13
CA GLU A 320 -27.38 -17.49 -8.05
C GLU A 320 -27.49 -15.99 -7.75
N ALA A 321 -26.45 -15.21 -8.09
CA ALA A 321 -26.47 -13.75 -7.90
C ALA A 321 -27.21 -13.01 -9.04
N GLN A 322 -27.47 -13.66 -10.18
CA GLN A 322 -28.17 -13.05 -11.32
C GLN A 322 -29.68 -13.33 -11.35
N VAL A 323 -30.19 -14.32 -10.62
CA VAL A 323 -31.57 -14.73 -10.69
C VAL A 323 -32.51 -13.93 -9.79
N GLU A 324 -32.01 -13.35 -8.68
CA GLU A 324 -32.86 -12.55 -7.80
C GLU A 324 -33.07 -11.09 -8.21
N VAL A 325 -32.27 -10.56 -9.15
CA VAL A 325 -32.43 -9.17 -9.62
C VAL A 325 -33.43 -9.03 -10.74
N ALA A 326 -33.96 -10.13 -11.30
CA ALA A 326 -34.91 -10.10 -12.42
C ALA A 326 -36.40 -10.26 -12.01
N GLN A 327 -36.71 -10.36 -10.70
CA GLN A 327 -38.09 -10.49 -10.24
C GLN A 327 -38.34 -9.60 -9.00
N GLY A 328 -38.35 -8.29 -9.18
CA GLY A 328 -38.80 -7.33 -8.17
C GLY A 328 -38.96 -5.95 -8.77
#